data_578e05dd4dd4fe065faa352ee2c78432
#
_entry.id   578e05dd4dd4fe065faa352ee2c78432
#
_cell.length_a   1.000
_cell.length_b   1.000
_cell.length_c   1.000
_cell.angle_alpha   90.00
_cell.angle_beta   90.00
_cell.angle_gamma   90.00
#
_symmetry.space_group_name_H-M   'P 1'
#
loop_
_entity.id
_entity.type
_entity.pdbx_description
1 polymer ?
#
loop_
_entity_poly.entity_id
_entity_poly.type
_entity_poly.pdbx_seq_one_letter_code
_entity_poly.pdbx_strand_id
1 'polypeptide(L)'
;NVTRFLWNTRTYLEEYSGIKKFSPLIKPILKSMQQQDLLYAREPDLYIANSTTVAERIERIYQRKALVINYPIDTDKFIFSAEKEDYYLISSRMISYKRLDIAIETFNWLGLPLVIIGDGPERKRLEANALDNINFLGYVEDEWRTYLMAKAKAVIVTALEDYGLVPVEANASGTPVIGYGAGGILDTQISGKTGVLFNPQSPDALQLAIQDAEDHQWDYAEIRNHAIANFSESVFFKQLVEVIQEFCGRSVLNDLNL
;
A
#
# COMPACT_ATOMS: atom_id res chain seq x y z
N ASN A 1 -4.49 15.22 -10.81
CA ASN A 1 -4.35 14.02 -10.01
C ASN A 1 -5.66 13.23 -10.04
N VAL A 2 -5.63 12.03 -10.65
CA VAL A 2 -6.78 11.12 -10.73
C VAL A 2 -7.14 10.65 -9.33
N THR A 3 -7.87 11.47 -8.59
CA THR A 3 -8.17 11.19 -7.20
C THR A 3 -9.17 10.04 -7.09
N ARG A 4 -8.82 9.05 -6.29
CA ARG A 4 -9.67 7.90 -6.01
C ARG A 4 -11.05 8.32 -5.49
N PHE A 5 -11.09 9.36 -4.65
CA PHE A 5 -12.34 9.93 -4.14
C PHE A 5 -13.28 10.39 -5.26
N LEU A 6 -12.76 11.12 -6.25
CA LEU A 6 -13.57 11.72 -7.29
C LEU A 6 -14.08 10.69 -8.31
N TRP A 7 -13.28 9.66 -8.59
CA TRP A 7 -13.54 8.69 -9.66
C TRP A 7 -14.03 7.33 -9.18
N ASN A 8 -13.84 7.00 -7.89
CA ASN A 8 -14.42 5.84 -7.21
C ASN A 8 -15.37 6.26 -6.09
N THR A 9 -16.14 7.31 -6.33
CA THR A 9 -17.03 7.95 -5.35
C THR A 9 -17.98 6.96 -4.68
N ARG A 10 -18.43 5.92 -5.41
CA ARG A 10 -19.35 4.91 -4.88
C ARG A 10 -18.74 4.18 -3.68
N THR A 11 -17.50 3.71 -3.80
CA THR A 11 -16.77 3.03 -2.73
C THR A 11 -16.64 3.95 -1.50
N TYR A 12 -16.27 5.22 -1.71
CA TYR A 12 -16.14 6.18 -0.61
C TYR A 12 -17.48 6.54 0.05
N LEU A 13 -18.55 6.69 -0.73
CA LEU A 13 -19.88 6.98 -0.17
C LEU A 13 -20.49 5.78 0.58
N GLU A 14 -20.13 4.57 0.20
CA GLU A 14 -20.52 3.35 0.93
C GLU A 14 -19.80 3.25 2.27
N GLU A 15 -18.56 3.70 2.36
CA GLU A 15 -17.73 3.73 3.57
C GLU A 15 -18.21 4.76 4.60
N TYR A 16 -18.71 5.91 4.14
CA TYR A 16 -19.20 6.97 5.02
C TYR A 16 -20.73 6.95 5.11
N SER A 17 -21.27 6.06 5.95
CA SER A 17 -22.72 5.84 6.12
C SER A 17 -23.53 7.12 6.39
N GLY A 18 -22.92 8.14 7.03
CA GLY A 18 -23.52 9.45 7.25
C GLY A 18 -23.74 10.29 5.98
N ILE A 19 -22.92 10.10 4.97
CA ILE A 19 -22.97 10.87 3.71
C ILE A 19 -23.96 10.25 2.72
N LYS A 20 -24.29 8.98 2.87
CA LYS A 20 -25.21 8.25 1.98
C LYS A 20 -26.57 8.95 1.83
N LYS A 21 -27.08 9.57 2.92
CA LYS A 21 -28.34 10.34 2.93
C LYS A 21 -28.29 11.61 2.08
N PHE A 22 -27.09 12.18 1.88
CA PHE A 22 -26.89 13.41 1.11
C PHE A 22 -26.47 13.16 -0.34
N SER A 23 -26.39 11.89 -0.75
CA SER A 23 -25.94 11.46 -2.09
C SER A 23 -26.63 12.22 -3.25
N PRO A 24 -27.96 12.51 -3.24
CA PRO A 24 -28.58 13.24 -4.34
C PRO A 24 -28.09 14.68 -4.50
N LEU A 25 -27.78 15.37 -3.38
CA LEU A 25 -27.29 16.75 -3.38
C LEU A 25 -25.80 16.83 -3.76
N ILE A 26 -25.02 15.80 -3.45
CA ILE A 26 -23.59 15.76 -3.73
C ILE A 26 -23.29 15.38 -5.18
N LYS A 27 -24.13 14.56 -5.81
CA LYS A 27 -23.92 14.09 -7.19
C LYS A 27 -23.66 15.21 -8.22
N PRO A 28 -24.45 16.32 -8.30
CA PRO A 28 -24.19 17.37 -9.25
C PRO A 28 -22.86 18.09 -9.00
N ILE A 29 -22.48 18.27 -7.73
CA ILE A 29 -21.20 18.87 -7.36
C ILE A 29 -20.04 17.96 -7.82
N LEU A 30 -20.11 16.67 -7.54
CA LEU A 30 -19.11 15.70 -7.97
C LEU A 30 -19.00 15.66 -9.51
N LYS A 31 -20.13 15.72 -10.22
CA LYS A 31 -20.12 15.77 -11.69
C LYS A 31 -19.43 17.03 -12.22
N SER A 32 -19.68 18.18 -11.61
CA SER A 32 -18.98 19.42 -11.95
C SER A 32 -17.47 19.31 -11.68
N MET A 33 -17.07 18.77 -10.53
CA MET A 33 -15.66 18.53 -10.20
C MET A 33 -15.00 17.56 -11.18
N GLN A 34 -15.69 16.48 -11.58
CA GLN A 34 -15.19 15.55 -12.60
C GLN A 34 -14.98 16.22 -13.96
N GLN A 35 -15.90 17.10 -14.36
CA GLN A 35 -15.76 17.86 -15.63
C GLN A 35 -14.55 18.80 -15.59
N GLN A 36 -14.35 19.50 -14.46
CA GLN A 36 -13.17 20.35 -14.29
C GLN A 36 -11.87 19.53 -14.27
N ASP A 37 -11.87 18.39 -13.57
CA ASP A 37 -10.71 17.49 -13.52
C ASP A 37 -10.33 16.99 -14.93
N LEU A 38 -11.31 16.63 -15.75
CA LEU A 38 -11.08 16.25 -17.15
C LEU A 38 -10.55 17.41 -18.03
N LEU A 39 -10.92 18.65 -17.74
CA LEU A 39 -10.36 19.81 -18.45
C LEU A 39 -8.90 20.02 -18.07
N TYR A 40 -8.58 20.04 -16.78
CA TYR A 40 -7.21 20.19 -16.29
C TYR A 40 -6.30 19.00 -16.64
N ALA A 41 -6.88 17.82 -16.83
CA ALA A 41 -6.14 16.66 -17.29
C ALA A 41 -5.58 16.79 -18.73
N ARG A 42 -5.93 17.83 -19.45
CA ARG A 42 -5.38 18.11 -20.80
C ARG A 42 -4.12 18.95 -20.78
N GLU A 43 -3.89 19.68 -19.68
CA GLU A 43 -2.79 20.64 -19.56
C GLU A 43 -1.39 19.99 -19.39
N PRO A 44 -1.22 18.92 -18.58
CA PRO A 44 0.09 18.31 -18.44
C PRO A 44 0.57 17.67 -19.75
N ASP A 45 1.81 17.92 -20.10
CA ASP A 45 2.44 17.29 -21.25
C ASP A 45 2.74 15.82 -21.02
N LEU A 46 3.13 15.47 -19.78
CA LEU A 46 3.50 14.13 -19.35
C LEU A 46 2.79 13.75 -18.04
N TYR A 47 2.39 12.49 -17.94
CA TYR A 47 1.91 11.87 -16.71
C TYR A 47 2.91 10.87 -16.19
N ILE A 48 3.22 10.97 -14.90
CA ILE A 48 3.96 9.96 -14.13
C ILE A 48 3.01 9.42 -13.06
N ALA A 49 2.82 8.11 -13.05
CA ALA A 49 2.01 7.39 -12.07
C ALA A 49 2.92 6.64 -11.08
N ASN A 50 2.48 6.55 -9.83
CA ASN A 50 3.23 5.83 -8.79
C ASN A 50 3.00 4.31 -8.82
N SER A 51 2.10 3.83 -9.68
CA SER A 51 1.83 2.40 -9.87
C SER A 51 1.16 2.14 -11.21
N THR A 52 1.23 0.90 -11.66
CA THR A 52 0.51 0.41 -12.84
C THR A 52 -1.00 0.63 -12.69
N THR A 53 -1.57 0.36 -11.51
CA THR A 53 -2.99 0.60 -11.20
C THR A 53 -3.40 2.06 -11.39
N VAL A 54 -2.53 3.00 -11.01
CA VAL A 54 -2.80 4.44 -11.22
C VAL A 54 -2.61 4.82 -12.67
N ALA A 55 -1.62 4.28 -13.37
CA ALA A 55 -1.41 4.50 -14.80
C ALA A 55 -2.62 4.04 -15.63
N GLU A 56 -3.13 2.85 -15.38
CA GLU A 56 -4.36 2.32 -16.00
C GLU A 56 -5.58 3.20 -15.72
N ARG A 57 -5.67 3.77 -14.51
CA ARG A 57 -6.75 4.70 -14.14
C ARG A 57 -6.62 6.00 -14.93
N ILE A 58 -5.42 6.56 -15.08
CA ILE A 58 -5.14 7.73 -15.90
C ILE A 58 -5.56 7.46 -17.34
N GLU A 59 -5.14 6.34 -17.91
CA GLU A 59 -5.49 5.98 -19.28
C GLU A 59 -6.99 5.81 -19.46
N ARG A 60 -7.67 5.12 -18.55
CA ARG A 60 -9.12 4.90 -18.63
C ARG A 60 -9.92 6.18 -18.51
N ILE A 61 -9.53 7.11 -17.61
CA ILE A 61 -10.33 8.30 -17.29
C ILE A 61 -9.92 9.50 -18.14
N TYR A 62 -8.62 9.75 -18.27
CA TYR A 62 -8.08 10.91 -18.98
C TYR A 62 -7.76 10.62 -20.44
N GLN A 63 -7.80 9.35 -20.86
CA GLN A 63 -7.39 8.90 -22.21
C GLN A 63 -5.94 9.34 -22.53
N ARG A 64 -5.08 9.32 -21.49
CA ARG A 64 -3.66 9.70 -21.54
C ARG A 64 -2.82 8.55 -21.00
N LYS A 65 -1.69 8.29 -21.67
CA LYS A 65 -0.69 7.34 -21.14
C LYS A 65 0.08 7.99 -19.99
N ALA A 66 0.49 7.19 -19.03
CA ALA A 66 1.38 7.59 -17.96
C ALA A 66 2.59 6.65 -17.91
N LEU A 67 3.76 7.20 -17.61
CA LEU A 67 4.93 6.40 -17.23
C LEU A 67 4.76 5.98 -15.76
N VAL A 68 5.24 4.80 -15.41
CA VAL A 68 5.21 4.33 -14.03
C VAL A 68 6.57 4.54 -13.39
N ILE A 69 6.61 5.33 -12.32
CA ILE A 69 7.76 5.44 -11.42
C ILE A 69 7.24 5.23 -10.01
N ASN A 70 7.60 4.11 -9.41
CA ASN A 70 7.14 3.76 -8.07
C ASN A 70 7.68 4.74 -7.03
N TYR A 71 6.88 5.08 -6.00
CA TYR A 71 7.35 5.94 -4.92
C TYR A 71 8.51 5.31 -4.17
N PRO A 72 9.52 6.11 -3.83
CA PRO A 72 10.66 5.64 -3.07
C PRO A 72 10.34 5.54 -1.58
N ILE A 73 11.19 4.80 -0.89
CA ILE A 73 11.34 4.86 0.55
C ILE A 73 12.80 5.17 0.90
N ASP A 74 13.01 5.83 2.03
CA ASP A 74 14.34 5.97 2.64
C ASP A 74 14.71 4.63 3.28
N THR A 75 15.39 3.78 2.52
CA THR A 75 15.73 2.41 2.92
C THR A 75 16.64 2.34 4.15
N ASP A 76 17.38 3.40 4.44
CA ASP A 76 18.32 3.44 5.56
C ASP A 76 17.62 3.62 6.92
N LYS A 77 16.38 4.11 6.90
CA LYS A 77 15.54 4.21 8.10
C LYS A 77 15.01 2.88 8.60
N PHE A 78 15.06 1.82 7.78
CA PHE A 78 14.47 0.52 8.13
C PHE A 78 15.53 -0.42 8.69
N ILE A 79 15.27 -0.87 9.91
CA ILE A 79 16.12 -1.85 10.59
C ILE A 79 15.98 -3.20 9.89
N PHE A 80 17.11 -3.83 9.53
CA PHE A 80 17.11 -5.20 9.01
C PHE A 80 17.21 -6.22 10.15
N SER A 81 16.41 -7.27 10.07
CA SER A 81 16.57 -8.46 10.95
C SER A 81 16.27 -9.75 10.20
N ALA A 82 17.19 -10.70 10.27
CA ALA A 82 16.94 -12.07 9.88
C ALA A 82 16.32 -12.92 11.02
N GLU A 83 16.38 -12.41 12.26
CA GLU A 83 15.74 -13.05 13.40
C GLU A 83 14.33 -12.52 13.57
N LYS A 84 13.33 -13.40 13.46
CA LYS A 84 11.92 -13.05 13.59
C LYS A 84 11.38 -13.53 14.94
N GLU A 85 10.50 -12.72 15.52
CA GLU A 85 9.73 -13.04 16.72
C GLU A 85 8.38 -13.66 16.31
N ASP A 86 7.73 -14.34 17.25
CA ASP A 86 6.51 -15.11 16.96
C ASP A 86 5.27 -14.23 16.95
N TYR A 87 5.18 -13.30 15.99
CA TYR A 87 3.98 -12.50 15.72
C TYR A 87 3.93 -12.03 14.27
N TYR A 88 2.72 -11.71 13.81
CA TYR A 88 2.42 -11.01 12.56
C TYR A 88 2.12 -9.55 12.86
N LEU A 89 2.37 -8.66 11.89
CA LEU A 89 2.19 -7.23 12.07
C LEU A 89 1.22 -6.65 11.05
N ILE A 90 0.33 -5.77 11.50
CA ILE A 90 -0.40 -4.81 10.66
C ILE A 90 0.05 -3.40 11.04
N SER A 91 0.51 -2.62 10.07
CA SER A 91 0.80 -1.18 10.21
C SER A 91 -0.17 -0.40 9.33
N SER A 92 -1.24 0.14 9.91
CA SER A 92 -2.29 0.76 9.10
C SER A 92 -3.17 1.73 9.88
N ARG A 93 -3.74 2.73 9.17
CA ARG A 93 -4.90 3.46 9.69
C ARG A 93 -6.10 2.52 9.75
N MET A 94 -6.86 2.56 10.84
CA MET A 94 -8.04 1.72 11.04
C MET A 94 -9.28 2.38 10.44
N ILE A 95 -9.41 2.25 9.11
CA ILE A 95 -10.53 2.75 8.30
C ILE A 95 -11.09 1.60 7.46
N SER A 96 -12.36 1.65 7.09
CA SER A 96 -13.12 0.53 6.54
C SER A 96 -12.48 -0.10 5.30
N TYR A 97 -11.98 0.71 4.35
CA TYR A 97 -11.39 0.16 3.11
C TYR A 97 -10.07 -0.60 3.32
N LYS A 98 -9.44 -0.43 4.48
CA LYS A 98 -8.23 -1.20 4.85
C LYS A 98 -8.54 -2.67 5.18
N ARG A 99 -9.80 -3.00 5.40
CA ARG A 99 -10.29 -4.37 5.56
C ARG A 99 -9.56 -5.17 6.65
N LEU A 100 -9.23 -4.50 7.78
CA LEU A 100 -8.64 -5.17 8.94
C LEU A 100 -9.59 -6.22 9.55
N ASP A 101 -10.89 -6.11 9.26
CA ASP A 101 -11.90 -7.11 9.61
C ASP A 101 -11.51 -8.52 9.14
N ILE A 102 -11.00 -8.65 7.92
CA ILE A 102 -10.52 -9.92 7.35
C ILE A 102 -9.38 -10.50 8.18
N ALA A 103 -8.39 -9.66 8.52
CA ALA A 103 -7.26 -10.12 9.33
C ALA A 103 -7.71 -10.56 10.74
N ILE A 104 -8.56 -9.78 11.40
CA ILE A 104 -9.06 -10.12 12.75
C ILE A 104 -9.80 -11.44 12.73
N GLU A 105 -10.71 -11.65 11.79
CA GLU A 105 -11.45 -12.90 11.65
C GLU A 105 -10.50 -14.09 11.42
N THR A 106 -9.54 -13.96 10.51
CA THR A 106 -8.54 -15.00 10.22
C THR A 106 -7.69 -15.34 11.45
N PHE A 107 -7.16 -14.32 12.12
CA PHE A 107 -6.28 -14.53 13.29
C PHE A 107 -7.05 -15.04 14.51
N ASN A 108 -8.33 -14.70 14.66
CA ASN A 108 -9.21 -15.32 15.66
C ASN A 108 -9.35 -16.84 15.41
N TRP A 109 -9.46 -17.28 14.17
CA TRP A 109 -9.54 -18.71 13.83
C TRP A 109 -8.23 -19.45 14.04
N LEU A 110 -7.11 -18.81 13.67
CA LEU A 110 -5.78 -19.42 13.75
C LEU A 110 -5.20 -19.42 15.17
N GLY A 111 -5.62 -18.48 16.02
CA GLY A 111 -5.03 -18.27 17.35
C GLY A 111 -3.58 -17.76 17.34
N LEU A 112 -3.07 -17.36 16.16
CA LEU A 112 -1.71 -16.84 16.02
C LEU A 112 -1.60 -15.41 16.55
N PRO A 113 -0.42 -15.01 17.10
CA PRO A 113 -0.22 -13.66 17.61
C PRO A 113 -0.24 -12.61 16.49
N LEU A 114 -1.09 -11.60 16.63
CA LEU A 114 -1.18 -10.45 15.73
C LEU A 114 -0.99 -9.15 16.50
N VAL A 115 -0.04 -8.33 16.05
CA VAL A 115 0.16 -6.97 16.53
C VAL A 115 -0.39 -5.99 15.50
N ILE A 116 -1.22 -5.04 15.95
CA ILE A 116 -1.80 -4.00 15.09
C ILE A 116 -1.35 -2.64 15.59
N ILE A 117 -0.62 -1.90 14.75
CA ILE A 117 -0.20 -0.53 15.01
C ILE A 117 -0.93 0.46 14.11
N GLY A 118 -1.19 1.65 14.64
CA GLY A 118 -1.98 2.70 14.03
C GLY A 118 -3.28 2.96 14.78
N ASP A 119 -4.10 3.85 14.25
CA ASP A 119 -5.37 4.24 14.85
C ASP A 119 -6.40 4.60 13.77
N GLY A 120 -7.66 4.80 14.17
CA GLY A 120 -8.71 5.25 13.28
C GLY A 120 -10.12 4.99 13.80
N PRO A 121 -11.13 5.47 13.05
CA PRO A 121 -12.53 5.40 13.49
C PRO A 121 -13.07 3.98 13.69
N GLU A 122 -12.48 2.98 13.02
CA GLU A 122 -12.88 1.57 13.13
C GLU A 122 -12.30 0.85 14.37
N ARG A 123 -11.35 1.46 15.09
CA ARG A 123 -10.61 0.82 16.17
C ARG A 123 -11.51 0.12 17.18
N LYS A 124 -12.51 0.84 17.74
CA LYS A 124 -13.42 0.28 18.76
C LYS A 124 -14.19 -0.94 18.26
N ARG A 125 -14.62 -0.90 16.99
CA ARG A 125 -15.34 -2.02 16.36
C ARG A 125 -14.41 -3.22 16.15
N LEU A 126 -13.18 -2.98 15.75
CA LEU A 126 -12.18 -4.00 15.50
C LEU A 126 -11.74 -4.67 16.80
N GLU A 127 -11.43 -3.89 17.84
CA GLU A 127 -11.11 -4.39 19.19
C GLU A 127 -12.23 -5.24 19.77
N ALA A 128 -13.50 -4.83 19.61
CA ALA A 128 -14.65 -5.58 20.11
C ALA A 128 -14.84 -6.97 19.46
N ASN A 129 -14.22 -7.21 18.29
CA ASN A 129 -14.28 -8.48 17.56
C ASN A 129 -12.98 -9.28 17.66
N ALA A 130 -11.95 -8.76 18.30
CA ALA A 130 -10.66 -9.41 18.43
C ALA A 130 -10.62 -10.31 19.69
N LEU A 131 -9.93 -11.45 19.58
CA LEU A 131 -9.59 -12.31 20.72
C LEU A 131 -8.24 -11.92 21.34
N ASP A 132 -7.88 -12.55 22.45
CA ASP A 132 -6.70 -12.22 23.27
C ASP A 132 -5.35 -12.35 22.55
N ASN A 133 -5.30 -13.08 21.44
CA ASN A 133 -4.11 -13.21 20.60
C ASN A 133 -3.85 -11.98 19.71
N ILE A 134 -4.76 -11.01 19.65
CA ILE A 134 -4.65 -9.80 18.82
C ILE A 134 -4.41 -8.58 19.70
N ASN A 135 -3.26 -7.93 19.55
CA ASN A 135 -2.83 -6.81 20.37
C ASN A 135 -2.84 -5.49 19.58
N PHE A 136 -3.62 -4.51 20.05
CA PHE A 136 -3.71 -3.16 19.45
C PHE A 136 -2.84 -2.18 20.22
N LEU A 137 -1.69 -1.81 19.66
CA LEU A 137 -0.75 -0.87 20.28
C LEU A 137 -1.12 0.61 20.07
N GLY A 138 -2.01 0.89 19.11
CA GLY A 138 -2.31 2.26 18.72
C GLY A 138 -1.17 2.92 17.93
N TYR A 139 -1.05 4.25 18.03
CA TYR A 139 0.07 4.96 17.44
C TYR A 139 1.37 4.59 18.16
N VAL A 140 2.41 4.36 17.39
CA VAL A 140 3.77 4.12 17.88
C VAL A 140 4.74 5.03 17.14
N GLU A 141 5.84 5.41 17.79
CA GLU A 141 6.91 6.20 17.17
C GLU A 141 7.64 5.41 16.07
N ASP A 142 8.22 6.13 15.11
CA ASP A 142 8.81 5.52 13.92
C ASP A 142 9.91 4.49 14.24
N GLU A 143 10.76 4.74 15.23
CA GLU A 143 11.78 3.77 15.66
C GLU A 143 11.17 2.46 16.13
N TRP A 144 10.10 2.54 16.93
CA TRP A 144 9.40 1.36 17.42
C TRP A 144 8.64 0.65 16.30
N ARG A 145 8.05 1.42 15.37
CA ARG A 145 7.39 0.89 14.17
C ARG A 145 8.34 0.09 13.29
N THR A 146 9.55 0.62 13.03
CA THR A 146 10.57 -0.08 12.22
C THR A 146 11.11 -1.30 12.92
N TYR A 147 11.29 -1.26 14.25
CA TYR A 147 11.66 -2.42 15.05
C TYR A 147 10.61 -3.55 14.96
N LEU A 148 9.34 -3.22 15.23
CA LEU A 148 8.24 -4.19 15.13
C LEU A 148 8.14 -4.79 13.72
N MET A 149 8.36 -3.97 12.70
CA MET A 149 8.33 -4.43 11.31
C MET A 149 9.50 -5.39 11.02
N ALA A 150 10.70 -5.09 11.50
CA ALA A 150 11.87 -5.93 11.31
C ALA A 150 11.77 -7.30 12.03
N LYS A 151 11.07 -7.34 13.16
CA LYS A 151 10.95 -8.55 14.00
C LYS A 151 9.73 -9.41 13.69
N ALA A 152 8.74 -8.90 12.98
CA ALA A 152 7.55 -9.68 12.61
C ALA A 152 7.89 -10.85 11.69
N LYS A 153 7.16 -11.98 11.81
CA LYS A 153 7.21 -13.10 10.85
C LYS A 153 6.84 -12.64 9.45
N ALA A 154 5.77 -11.87 9.36
CA ALA A 154 5.32 -11.22 8.12
C ALA A 154 4.46 -9.98 8.44
N VAL A 155 4.38 -9.07 7.47
CA VAL A 155 3.45 -7.94 7.50
C VAL A 155 2.20 -8.28 6.70
N ILE A 156 1.03 -8.10 7.31
CA ILE A 156 -0.27 -8.40 6.70
C ILE A 156 -0.85 -7.14 6.06
N VAL A 157 -1.26 -7.23 4.79
CA VAL A 157 -1.85 -6.12 4.03
C VAL A 157 -3.14 -6.59 3.37
N THR A 158 -4.27 -6.32 4.01
CA THR A 158 -5.60 -6.73 3.52
C THR A 158 -6.24 -5.74 2.56
N ALA A 159 -5.69 -4.53 2.47
CA ALA A 159 -6.26 -3.43 1.69
C ALA A 159 -6.03 -3.55 0.18
N LEU A 160 -6.98 -3.08 -0.61
CA LEU A 160 -6.76 -2.69 -2.00
C LEU A 160 -6.13 -1.30 -2.04
N GLU A 161 -4.84 -1.20 -2.32
CA GLU A 161 -4.09 0.05 -2.37
C GLU A 161 -3.80 0.49 -3.80
N ASP A 162 -3.66 1.79 -3.99
CA ASP A 162 -3.20 2.35 -5.26
C ASP A 162 -1.70 2.09 -5.49
N TYR A 163 -0.90 2.14 -4.42
CA TYR A 163 0.51 1.75 -4.39
C TYR A 163 0.81 0.95 -3.13
N GLY A 164 0.76 1.58 -1.96
CA GLY A 164 1.03 0.96 -0.67
C GLY A 164 2.52 1.01 -0.30
N LEU A 165 2.91 1.93 0.59
CA LEU A 165 4.30 2.02 1.08
C LEU A 165 4.63 0.89 2.07
N VAL A 166 3.68 0.47 2.89
CA VAL A 166 3.89 -0.54 3.94
C VAL A 166 4.50 -1.86 3.43
N PRO A 167 4.07 -2.43 2.29
CA PRO A 167 4.75 -3.59 1.70
C PRO A 167 6.23 -3.37 1.41
N VAL A 168 6.57 -2.19 0.86
CA VAL A 168 7.95 -1.85 0.51
C VAL A 168 8.79 -1.62 1.77
N GLU A 169 8.23 -0.94 2.77
CA GLU A 169 8.83 -0.71 4.09
C GLU A 169 9.13 -2.05 4.81
N ALA A 170 8.18 -2.99 4.76
CA ALA A 170 8.37 -4.33 5.30
C ALA A 170 9.52 -5.06 4.61
N ASN A 171 9.55 -5.05 3.29
CA ASN A 171 10.64 -5.66 2.53
C ASN A 171 11.99 -4.98 2.80
N ALA A 172 12.05 -3.65 2.98
CA ALA A 172 13.27 -2.96 3.39
C ALA A 172 13.78 -3.42 4.76
N SER A 173 12.90 -3.89 5.63
CA SER A 173 13.25 -4.52 6.91
C SER A 173 13.62 -6.02 6.79
N GLY A 174 13.60 -6.58 5.58
CA GLY A 174 13.77 -8.02 5.33
C GLY A 174 12.56 -8.84 5.76
N THR A 175 11.38 -8.23 5.90
CA THR A 175 10.17 -8.92 6.35
C THR A 175 9.26 -9.21 5.17
N PRO A 176 8.83 -10.47 4.97
CA PRO A 176 7.92 -10.84 3.91
C PRO A 176 6.53 -10.23 4.12
N VAL A 177 5.78 -10.06 3.05
CA VAL A 177 4.44 -9.50 3.06
C VAL A 177 3.41 -10.56 2.70
N ILE A 178 2.33 -10.67 3.47
CA ILE A 178 1.16 -11.44 3.09
C ILE A 178 0.08 -10.42 2.71
N GLY A 179 -0.19 -10.28 1.42
CA GLY A 179 -0.98 -9.17 0.91
C GLY A 179 -2.11 -9.55 -0.03
N TYR A 180 -3.16 -8.73 -0.05
CA TYR A 180 -4.23 -8.89 -1.02
C TYR A 180 -3.70 -8.62 -2.44
N GLY A 181 -3.76 -9.64 -3.30
CA GLY A 181 -3.16 -9.68 -4.62
C GLY A 181 -3.89 -8.85 -5.68
N ALA A 182 -4.13 -7.55 -5.38
CA ALA A 182 -4.72 -6.60 -6.31
C ALA A 182 -4.24 -5.17 -6.04
N GLY A 183 -4.24 -4.34 -7.07
CA GLY A 183 -3.80 -2.95 -6.97
C GLY A 183 -2.29 -2.82 -6.99
N GLY A 184 -1.77 -1.76 -6.39
CA GLY A 184 -0.35 -1.40 -6.44
C GLY A 184 0.60 -2.37 -5.74
N ILE A 185 0.09 -3.30 -4.91
CA ILE A 185 0.92 -4.35 -4.31
C ILE A 185 1.54 -5.27 -5.38
N LEU A 186 0.90 -5.40 -6.55
CA LEU A 186 1.41 -6.17 -7.68
C LEU A 186 2.66 -5.57 -8.32
N ASP A 187 2.90 -4.27 -8.12
CA ASP A 187 4.10 -3.60 -8.60
C ASP A 187 5.30 -3.80 -7.65
N THR A 188 5.04 -4.15 -6.40
CA THR A 188 6.05 -4.15 -5.34
C THR A 188 6.38 -5.53 -4.80
N GLN A 189 5.47 -6.51 -4.97
CA GLN A 189 5.63 -7.84 -4.40
C GLN A 189 5.84 -8.91 -5.49
N ILE A 190 6.78 -9.79 -5.24
CA ILE A 190 7.04 -10.99 -6.04
C ILE A 190 6.64 -12.19 -5.20
N SER A 191 5.55 -12.86 -5.59
CA SER A 191 5.05 -14.04 -4.86
C SER A 191 6.10 -15.13 -4.76
N GLY A 192 6.29 -15.70 -3.57
CA GLY A 192 7.33 -16.68 -3.26
C GLY A 192 8.74 -16.11 -3.09
N LYS A 193 8.96 -14.79 -3.30
CA LYS A 193 10.25 -14.13 -3.06
C LYS A 193 10.19 -13.05 -1.98
N THR A 194 9.26 -12.10 -2.12
CA THR A 194 9.14 -10.99 -1.18
C THR A 194 7.89 -11.11 -0.30
N GLY A 195 7.04 -12.09 -0.58
CA GLY A 195 5.82 -12.34 0.17
C GLY A 195 4.90 -13.35 -0.50
N VAL A 196 3.69 -13.49 0.02
CA VAL A 196 2.60 -14.31 -0.51
C VAL A 196 1.41 -13.40 -0.82
N LEU A 197 0.83 -13.56 -1.99
CA LEU A 197 -0.36 -12.80 -2.39
C LEU A 197 -1.60 -13.69 -2.36
N PHE A 198 -2.66 -13.21 -1.72
CA PHE A 198 -3.93 -13.93 -1.63
C PHE A 198 -5.04 -13.28 -2.44
N ASN A 199 -5.93 -14.10 -2.99
CA ASN A 199 -7.13 -13.72 -3.70
C ASN A 199 -8.14 -14.90 -3.63
N PRO A 200 -9.43 -14.68 -3.33
CA PRO A 200 -10.13 -13.40 -3.16
C PRO A 200 -9.80 -12.66 -1.86
N GLN A 201 -10.31 -11.42 -1.68
CA GLN A 201 -10.17 -10.63 -0.46
C GLN A 201 -11.11 -11.17 0.63
N SER A 202 -10.72 -12.30 1.24
CA SER A 202 -11.52 -13.04 2.22
C SER A 202 -10.65 -13.63 3.32
N PRO A 203 -11.24 -13.93 4.51
CA PRO A 203 -10.54 -14.60 5.60
C PRO A 203 -9.95 -15.96 5.20
N ASP A 204 -10.70 -16.80 4.48
CA ASP A 204 -10.23 -18.12 4.05
C ASP A 204 -8.99 -18.03 3.14
N ALA A 205 -8.98 -17.07 2.20
CA ALA A 205 -7.84 -16.88 1.32
C ALA A 205 -6.60 -16.35 2.07
N LEU A 206 -6.80 -15.47 3.05
CA LEU A 206 -5.72 -15.00 3.92
C LEU A 206 -5.18 -16.13 4.78
N GLN A 207 -6.04 -17.00 5.33
CA GLN A 207 -5.62 -18.18 6.10
C GLN A 207 -4.69 -19.08 5.27
N LEU A 208 -5.06 -19.39 4.04
CA LEU A 208 -4.23 -20.21 3.16
C LEU A 208 -2.88 -19.53 2.84
N ALA A 209 -2.89 -18.22 2.64
CA ALA A 209 -1.65 -17.48 2.40
C ALA A 209 -0.73 -17.42 3.62
N ILE A 210 -1.29 -17.38 4.84
CA ILE A 210 -0.50 -17.49 6.08
C ILE A 210 0.14 -18.87 6.19
N GLN A 211 -0.60 -19.94 5.90
CA GLN A 211 -0.07 -21.30 5.90
C GLN A 211 1.06 -21.48 4.87
N ASP A 212 0.85 -21.00 3.64
CA ASP A 212 1.89 -21.01 2.60
C ASP A 212 3.14 -20.23 3.03
N ALA A 213 2.97 -19.09 3.68
CA ALA A 213 4.07 -18.28 4.17
C ALA A 213 4.84 -18.93 5.35
N GLU A 214 4.17 -19.72 6.19
CA GLU A 214 4.82 -20.49 7.28
C GLU A 214 5.64 -21.67 6.77
N ASP A 215 5.20 -22.31 5.69
CA ASP A 215 5.91 -23.41 5.05
C ASP A 215 7.11 -22.94 4.19
N HIS A 216 7.19 -21.63 3.93
CA HIS A 216 8.19 -21.04 3.04
C HIS A 216 9.51 -20.74 3.78
N GLN A 217 10.65 -21.06 3.14
CA GLN A 217 11.97 -20.66 3.63
C GLN A 217 12.35 -19.31 3.02
N TRP A 218 12.24 -18.25 3.83
CA TRP A 218 12.51 -16.89 3.41
C TRP A 218 13.99 -16.55 3.41
N ASP A 219 14.51 -16.01 2.31
CA ASP A 219 15.79 -15.29 2.29
C ASP A 219 15.52 -13.81 2.63
N TYR A 220 15.59 -13.48 3.92
CA TYR A 220 15.33 -12.12 4.41
C TYR A 220 16.28 -11.07 3.83
N ALA A 221 17.54 -11.47 3.49
CA ALA A 221 18.49 -10.58 2.85
C ALA A 221 18.11 -10.31 1.39
N GLU A 222 17.65 -11.32 0.65
CA GLU A 222 17.13 -11.14 -0.72
C GLU A 222 15.90 -10.24 -0.73
N ILE A 223 14.98 -10.39 0.24
CA ILE A 223 13.81 -9.52 0.40
C ILE A 223 14.25 -8.06 0.55
N ARG A 224 15.19 -7.77 1.46
CA ARG A 224 15.74 -6.43 1.65
C ARG A 224 16.42 -5.90 0.38
N ASN A 225 17.27 -6.71 -0.23
CA ASN A 225 17.99 -6.33 -1.44
C ASN A 225 17.03 -5.97 -2.58
N HIS A 226 15.92 -6.70 -2.70
CA HIS A 226 14.86 -6.36 -3.66
C HIS A 226 14.29 -4.96 -3.41
N ALA A 227 13.97 -4.63 -2.15
CA ALA A 227 13.44 -3.31 -1.80
C ALA A 227 14.45 -2.19 -2.12
N ILE A 228 15.73 -2.36 -1.75
CA ILE A 228 16.78 -1.38 -2.02
C ILE A 228 16.99 -1.18 -3.53
N ALA A 229 17.08 -2.28 -4.28
CA ALA A 229 17.38 -2.24 -5.71
C ALA A 229 16.26 -1.63 -6.57
N ASN A 230 15.01 -1.62 -6.08
CA ASN A 230 13.86 -1.19 -6.87
C ASN A 230 13.15 0.06 -6.32
N PHE A 231 13.24 0.32 -5.01
CA PHE A 231 12.41 1.33 -4.35
C PHE A 231 13.19 2.30 -3.48
N SER A 232 14.54 2.31 -3.54
CA SER A 232 15.33 3.34 -2.85
C SER A 232 15.18 4.71 -3.51
N GLU A 233 15.45 5.77 -2.76
CA GLU A 233 15.43 7.15 -3.27
C GLU A 233 16.38 7.32 -4.46
N SER A 234 17.55 6.69 -4.43
CA SER A 234 18.52 6.75 -5.53
C SER A 234 17.97 6.17 -6.84
N VAL A 235 17.22 5.06 -6.77
CA VAL A 235 16.57 4.44 -7.94
C VAL A 235 15.46 5.35 -8.47
N PHE A 236 14.63 5.90 -7.59
CA PHE A 236 13.57 6.82 -7.96
C PHE A 236 14.11 8.06 -8.67
N PHE A 237 15.10 8.74 -8.07
CA PHE A 237 15.66 9.95 -8.66
C PHE A 237 16.36 9.67 -10.00
N LYS A 238 17.04 8.54 -10.11
CA LYS A 238 17.62 8.13 -11.39
C LYS A 238 16.56 8.00 -12.49
N GLN A 239 15.48 7.26 -12.22
CA GLN A 239 14.39 7.09 -13.18
C GLN A 239 13.70 8.41 -13.52
N LEU A 240 13.47 9.27 -12.51
CA LEU A 240 12.86 10.58 -12.72
C LEU A 240 13.73 11.48 -13.60
N VAL A 241 15.05 11.52 -13.35
CA VAL A 241 16.01 12.27 -14.16
C VAL A 241 16.05 11.77 -15.59
N GLU A 242 16.08 10.45 -15.82
CA GLU A 242 16.04 9.85 -17.15
C GLU A 242 14.79 10.27 -17.93
N VAL A 243 13.61 10.25 -17.28
CA VAL A 243 12.35 10.69 -17.90
C VAL A 243 12.36 12.17 -18.23
N ILE A 244 12.87 13.03 -17.33
CA ILE A 244 12.97 14.47 -17.57
C ILE A 244 13.95 14.74 -18.72
N GLN A 245 15.08 14.05 -18.79
CA GLN A 245 16.06 14.19 -19.87
C GLN A 245 15.49 13.79 -21.22
N GLU A 246 14.74 12.70 -21.26
CA GLU A 246 14.11 12.20 -22.48
C GLU A 246 13.04 13.18 -22.98
N PHE A 247 12.24 13.72 -22.06
CA PHE A 247 11.11 14.56 -22.40
C PHE A 247 11.47 16.03 -22.68
N CYS A 248 12.32 16.63 -21.84
CA CYS A 248 12.68 18.06 -21.92
C CYS A 248 13.98 18.34 -22.68
N GLY A 249 14.76 17.31 -23.01
CA GLY A 249 16.10 17.41 -23.54
C GLY A 249 17.16 17.73 -22.47
N ARG A 250 18.43 17.45 -22.77
CA ARG A 250 19.55 17.59 -21.81
C ARG A 250 19.83 19.03 -21.32
N SER A 251 19.33 20.05 -22.01
CA SER A 251 19.58 21.45 -21.65
C SER A 251 18.92 21.88 -20.34
N VAL A 252 17.77 21.32 -19.99
CA VAL A 252 17.00 21.73 -18.82
C VAL A 252 17.65 21.31 -17.50
N LEU A 253 18.39 20.20 -17.48
CA LEU A 253 19.03 19.73 -16.24
C LEU A 253 20.26 20.55 -15.85
N ASN A 254 20.95 21.15 -16.82
CA ASN A 254 22.06 22.05 -16.55
C ASN A 254 21.58 23.35 -15.83
N ASP A 255 20.33 23.75 -16.06
CA ASP A 255 19.71 24.93 -15.45
C ASP A 255 19.20 24.63 -14.03
N LEU A 256 18.95 23.36 -13.69
CA LEU A 256 18.42 22.93 -12.39
C LEU A 256 19.53 22.54 -11.38
N ASN A 257 20.81 22.52 -11.77
CA ASN A 257 21.94 22.07 -10.93
C ASN A 257 21.72 20.66 -10.29
N LEU A 258 21.04 19.74 -10.99
CA LEU A 258 20.78 18.36 -10.58
C LEU A 258 21.75 17.38 -11.26
#